data_197dc8c07258110e1750616912f0733a
#
_entry.id   197dc8c07258110e1750616912f0733a
#
_cell.length_a   1.000
_cell.length_b   1.000
_cell.length_c   1.000
_cell.angle_alpha   90.00
_cell.angle_beta   90.00
_cell.angle_gamma   90.00
#
_symmetry.space_group_name_H-M   'P 1'
#
loop_
_entity.id
_entity.type
_entity.pdbx_description
1 polymer ?
#
loop_
_entity_poly.entity_id
_entity_poly.type
_entity_poly.pdbx_seq_one_letter_code
_entity_poly.pdbx_strand_id
1 'polypeptide(L)'
;AYEIGVRRVGSEMCIRDRIYIVACGTAYHAGLVGKYIIERLVKIPVEVDVASEFRYRDPLVDENTLFIAISQSGETLDTLAALREAKKKGARVLSVVNVVGSSVARESDDVFYTWAGPEIAVASTKAYTTQLMCMYMLALYMGLEKGAVTKDYYDGFIRDLKDIPSKMEEFFKKAPQIEELSKTLYNLSLIHISE
;
A
#
# COMPACT_ATOMS: atom_id res chain seq x y z
N ALA A 1 -22.73 6.19 2.34
CA ALA A 1 -22.17 6.16 3.69
C ALA A 1 -21.26 4.93 3.76
N TYR A 2 -19.97 5.13 3.61
CA TYR A 2 -18.96 4.07 3.77
C TYR A 2 -18.55 4.07 5.24
N GLU A 3 -19.25 3.33 6.06
CA GLU A 3 -18.73 2.91 7.35
C GLU A 3 -17.73 1.77 7.08
N ILE A 4 -16.51 2.14 6.79
CA ILE A 4 -15.39 1.23 6.94
C ILE A 4 -15.38 0.87 8.43
N GLY A 5 -15.24 -0.41 8.77
CA GLY A 5 -15.09 -0.88 10.15
C GLY A 5 -13.79 -0.40 10.82
N VAL A 6 -13.37 0.82 10.50
CA VAL A 6 -12.12 1.49 10.86
C VAL A 6 -12.05 1.83 12.35
N ARG A 7 -13.18 1.91 13.06
CA ARG A 7 -13.18 2.24 14.51
C ARG A 7 -12.53 1.18 15.39
N ARG A 8 -12.49 -0.09 14.98
CA ARG A 8 -11.76 -1.15 15.69
C ARG A 8 -10.31 -1.27 15.25
N VAL A 9 -10.04 -0.94 13.97
CA VAL A 9 -8.70 -1.03 13.37
C VAL A 9 -7.71 -0.04 14.00
N GLY A 10 -8.16 1.17 14.35
CA GLY A 10 -7.28 2.24 14.83
C GLY A 10 -6.62 1.97 16.18
N SER A 11 -7.37 1.69 17.21
CA SER A 11 -6.83 1.57 18.57
C SER A 11 -5.97 0.30 18.77
N GLU A 12 -6.35 -0.82 18.15
CA GLU A 12 -5.59 -2.06 18.28
C GLU A 12 -4.35 -2.11 17.38
N MET A 13 -4.34 -1.39 16.25
CA MET A 13 -3.16 -1.26 15.40
C MET A 13 -2.08 -0.35 16.01
N CYS A 14 -2.48 0.67 16.77
CA CYS A 14 -1.54 1.60 17.41
C CYS A 14 -0.79 1.00 18.62
N ILE A 15 -1.21 -0.17 19.12
CA ILE A 15 -0.56 -0.87 20.23
C ILE A 15 0.58 -1.79 19.73
N ARG A 16 0.72 -1.98 18.42
CA ARG A 16 1.73 -2.87 17.84
C ARG A 16 3.10 -2.19 17.80
N ASP A 17 4.13 -2.95 18.12
CA ASP A 17 5.49 -2.43 18.24
C ASP A 17 6.23 -2.39 16.90
N ARG A 18 5.77 -3.17 15.91
CA ARG A 18 6.33 -3.25 14.56
C ARG A 18 5.28 -3.55 13.51
N ILE A 19 5.61 -3.20 12.29
CA ILE A 19 4.77 -3.49 11.12
C ILE A 19 5.59 -4.29 10.11
N TYR A 20 5.01 -5.35 9.58
CA TYR A 20 5.52 -6.08 8.42
C TYR A 20 4.59 -5.84 7.24
N ILE A 21 5.14 -5.37 6.12
CA ILE A 21 4.41 -5.23 4.85
C ILE A 21 4.95 -6.29 3.90
N VAL A 22 4.07 -7.14 3.37
CA VAL A 22 4.48 -8.26 2.52
C VAL A 22 3.66 -8.28 1.25
N ALA A 23 4.33 -8.38 0.11
CA ALA A 23 3.71 -8.38 -1.21
C ALA A 23 4.63 -8.97 -2.29
N CYS A 24 4.13 -9.06 -3.52
CA CYS A 24 4.88 -9.42 -4.72
C CYS A 24 4.78 -8.32 -5.79
N GLY A 25 5.78 -8.24 -6.67
CA GLY A 25 5.76 -7.36 -7.84
C GLY A 25 5.57 -5.88 -7.51
N THR A 26 4.71 -5.19 -8.24
CA THR A 26 4.46 -3.75 -8.02
C THR A 26 3.86 -3.44 -6.66
N ALA A 27 3.08 -4.35 -6.08
CA ALA A 27 2.54 -4.21 -4.73
C ALA A 27 3.65 -4.16 -3.66
N TYR A 28 4.76 -4.87 -3.86
CA TYR A 28 5.95 -4.77 -3.00
C TYR A 28 6.52 -3.35 -3.01
N HIS A 29 6.60 -2.71 -4.19
CA HIS A 29 7.05 -1.32 -4.30
C HIS A 29 6.09 -0.33 -3.63
N ALA A 30 4.78 -0.59 -3.67
CA ALA A 30 3.81 0.18 -2.88
C ALA A 30 4.06 0.02 -1.37
N GLY A 31 4.44 -1.18 -0.94
CA GLY A 31 4.87 -1.47 0.44
C GLY A 31 6.11 -0.68 0.85
N LEU A 32 7.11 -0.55 -0.03
CA LEU A 32 8.31 0.26 0.24
C LEU A 32 7.96 1.74 0.46
N VAL A 33 7.06 2.32 -0.35
CA VAL A 33 6.56 3.68 -0.12
C VAL A 33 5.78 3.74 1.20
N GLY A 34 4.95 2.71 1.47
CA GLY A 34 4.23 2.56 2.73
C GLY A 34 5.15 2.59 3.94
N LYS A 35 6.31 1.90 3.88
CA LYS A 35 7.33 1.94 4.94
C LYS A 35 7.73 3.38 5.26
N TYR A 36 8.19 4.13 4.26
CA TYR A 36 8.68 5.50 4.49
C TYR A 36 7.61 6.41 5.09
N ILE A 37 6.37 6.34 4.61
CA ILE A 37 5.32 7.22 5.10
C ILE A 37 4.82 6.82 6.50
N ILE A 38 4.70 5.52 6.79
CA ILE A 38 4.31 5.02 8.11
C ILE A 38 5.39 5.36 9.14
N GLU A 39 6.66 5.05 8.88
CA GLU A 39 7.76 5.39 9.78
C GLU A 39 7.82 6.89 10.05
N ARG A 40 7.58 7.73 9.01
CA ARG A 40 7.57 9.18 9.14
C ARG A 40 6.42 9.70 10.00
N LEU A 41 5.19 9.23 9.78
CA LEU A 41 3.98 9.77 10.40
C LEU A 41 3.57 9.04 11.68
N VAL A 42 3.79 7.73 11.76
CA VAL A 42 3.35 6.90 12.90
C VAL A 42 4.45 6.66 13.91
N LYS A 43 5.74 6.74 13.48
CA LYS A 43 6.90 6.47 14.33
C LYS A 43 6.90 5.03 14.88
N ILE A 44 6.62 4.07 14.02
CA ILE A 44 6.70 2.64 14.27
C ILE A 44 7.65 2.02 13.22
N PRO A 45 8.58 1.14 13.59
CA PRO A 45 9.46 0.45 12.63
C PRO A 45 8.64 -0.39 11.64
N VAL A 46 9.01 -0.32 10.37
CA VAL A 46 8.34 -1.08 9.31
C VAL A 46 9.38 -1.91 8.55
N GLU A 47 9.13 -3.21 8.47
CA GLU A 47 9.86 -4.12 7.57
C GLU A 47 9.03 -4.36 6.32
N VAL A 48 9.69 -4.44 5.16
CA VAL A 48 9.02 -4.76 3.88
C VAL A 48 9.72 -5.96 3.26
N ASP A 49 8.94 -6.95 2.89
CA ASP A 49 9.47 -8.20 2.37
C ASP A 49 8.72 -8.68 1.13
N VAL A 50 9.44 -9.42 0.29
CA VAL A 50 8.82 -10.16 -0.83
C VAL A 50 8.15 -11.41 -0.28
N ALA A 51 6.88 -11.64 -0.66
CA ALA A 51 6.09 -12.71 -0.08
C ALA A 51 6.69 -14.12 -0.28
N SER A 52 7.35 -14.36 -1.41
CA SER A 52 8.04 -15.62 -1.65
C SER A 52 9.19 -15.88 -0.67
N GLU A 53 9.93 -14.83 -0.32
CA GLU A 53 11.06 -14.91 0.61
C GLU A 53 10.60 -14.99 2.07
N PHE A 54 9.59 -14.19 2.43
CA PHE A 54 9.06 -14.11 3.78
C PHE A 54 8.75 -15.48 4.38
N ARG A 55 8.10 -16.36 3.62
CA ARG A 55 7.67 -17.67 4.10
C ARG A 55 8.82 -18.66 4.41
N TYR A 56 10.01 -18.43 3.83
CA TYR A 56 11.14 -19.37 3.96
C TYR A 56 12.21 -18.92 4.95
N ARG A 57 12.25 -17.65 5.30
CA ARG A 57 13.31 -17.10 6.16
C ARG A 57 13.02 -17.09 7.65
N ASP A 58 11.92 -17.72 8.10
CA ASP A 58 11.49 -17.70 9.51
C ASP A 58 11.43 -16.27 10.11
N PRO A 59 10.49 -15.43 9.65
CA PRO A 59 10.43 -14.02 10.01
C PRO A 59 10.15 -13.82 11.50
N LEU A 60 10.71 -12.71 12.05
CA LEU A 60 10.52 -12.29 13.44
C LEU A 60 9.16 -11.60 13.61
N VAL A 61 8.10 -12.39 13.58
CA VAL A 61 6.70 -11.97 13.69
C VAL A 61 6.10 -12.61 14.92
N ASP A 62 5.33 -11.86 15.70
CA ASP A 62 4.67 -12.26 16.93
C ASP A 62 3.29 -11.56 17.08
N GLU A 63 2.64 -11.74 18.21
CA GLU A 63 1.36 -11.11 18.55
C GLU A 63 1.41 -9.58 18.64
N ASN A 64 2.59 -8.97 18.77
CA ASN A 64 2.78 -7.51 18.78
C ASN A 64 3.05 -6.94 17.37
N THR A 65 2.98 -7.79 16.36
CA THR A 65 3.21 -7.41 14.97
C THR A 65 1.89 -7.13 14.24
N LEU A 66 1.81 -6.00 13.53
CA LEU A 66 0.82 -5.79 12.49
C LEU A 66 1.39 -6.26 11.15
N PHE A 67 0.78 -7.27 10.56
CA PHE A 67 1.13 -7.76 9.24
C PHE A 67 0.21 -7.15 8.19
N ILE A 68 0.77 -6.48 7.19
CA ILE A 68 0.03 -5.87 6.09
C ILE A 68 0.31 -6.63 4.80
N ALA A 69 -0.69 -7.31 4.26
CA ALA A 69 -0.62 -8.00 2.97
C ALA A 69 -1.14 -7.10 1.86
N ILE A 70 -0.35 -6.83 0.82
CA ILE A 70 -0.79 -6.03 -0.32
C ILE A 70 -0.89 -6.93 -1.55
N SER A 71 -2.07 -6.98 -2.17
CA SER A 71 -2.29 -7.75 -3.41
C SER A 71 -3.42 -7.13 -4.22
N GLN A 72 -3.22 -6.91 -5.52
CA GLN A 72 -4.28 -6.42 -6.40
C GLN A 72 -5.41 -7.45 -6.51
N SER A 73 -5.09 -8.69 -6.89
CA SER A 73 -6.07 -9.76 -7.07
C SER A 73 -6.57 -10.37 -5.75
N GLY A 74 -5.72 -10.31 -4.70
CA GLY A 74 -5.95 -11.04 -3.46
C GLY A 74 -5.89 -12.56 -3.62
N GLU A 75 -5.33 -13.07 -4.74
CA GLU A 75 -5.18 -14.50 -5.03
C GLU A 75 -3.71 -14.90 -5.26
N THR A 76 -2.76 -14.02 -4.96
CA THR A 76 -1.33 -14.33 -5.08
C THR A 76 -0.94 -15.38 -4.04
N LEU A 77 -0.55 -16.57 -4.51
CA LEU A 77 -0.29 -17.73 -3.65
C LEU A 77 0.78 -17.47 -2.59
N ASP A 78 1.87 -16.78 -2.95
CA ASP A 78 2.93 -16.46 -2.00
C ASP A 78 2.46 -15.47 -0.94
N THR A 79 1.69 -14.45 -1.32
CA THR A 79 1.11 -13.49 -0.36
C THR A 79 0.14 -14.19 0.60
N LEU A 80 -0.67 -15.10 0.10
CA LEU A 80 -1.59 -15.90 0.92
C LEU A 80 -0.83 -16.83 1.87
N ALA A 81 0.23 -17.46 1.40
CA ALA A 81 1.07 -18.32 2.24
C ALA A 81 1.81 -17.52 3.34
N ALA A 82 2.33 -16.34 3.00
CA ALA A 82 2.98 -15.44 3.96
C ALA A 82 1.98 -14.96 5.03
N LEU A 83 0.76 -14.60 4.62
CA LEU A 83 -0.33 -14.23 5.53
C LEU A 83 -0.64 -15.34 6.54
N ARG A 84 -0.79 -16.58 6.05
CA ARG A 84 -1.06 -17.73 6.90
C ARG A 84 0.07 -17.99 7.90
N GLU A 85 1.31 -17.84 7.47
CA GLU A 85 2.46 -17.98 8.37
C GLU A 85 2.48 -16.89 9.45
N ALA A 86 2.20 -15.65 9.09
CA ALA A 86 2.10 -14.55 10.04
C ALA A 86 0.98 -14.76 11.06
N LYS A 87 -0.20 -15.22 10.63
CA LYS A 87 -1.32 -15.56 11.53
C LYS A 87 -0.97 -16.70 12.47
N LYS A 88 -0.29 -17.72 11.98
CA LYS A 88 0.16 -18.86 12.81
C LYS A 88 1.10 -18.41 13.93
N LYS A 89 1.89 -17.35 13.68
CA LYS A 89 2.77 -16.73 14.69
C LYS A 89 2.07 -15.70 15.59
N GLY A 90 0.76 -15.49 15.42
CA GLY A 90 -0.05 -14.62 16.27
C GLY A 90 -0.20 -13.18 15.76
N ALA A 91 0.37 -12.81 14.63
CA ALA A 91 0.23 -11.47 14.09
C ALA A 91 -1.21 -11.14 13.72
N ARG A 92 -1.63 -9.89 13.94
CA ARG A 92 -2.87 -9.36 13.36
C ARG A 92 -2.64 -9.01 11.90
N VAL A 93 -3.53 -9.45 11.03
CA VAL A 93 -3.41 -9.28 9.58
C VAL A 93 -4.40 -8.25 9.05
N LEU A 94 -3.86 -7.19 8.45
CA LEU A 94 -4.59 -6.27 7.58
C LEU A 94 -4.25 -6.58 6.13
N SER A 95 -5.23 -6.69 5.26
CA SER A 95 -4.98 -6.77 3.82
C SER A 95 -5.38 -5.51 3.07
N VAL A 96 -4.59 -5.15 2.07
CA VAL A 96 -4.89 -4.10 1.08
C VAL A 96 -5.09 -4.78 -0.26
N VAL A 97 -6.35 -4.92 -0.68
CA VAL A 97 -6.72 -5.68 -1.86
C VAL A 97 -7.75 -4.94 -2.72
N ASN A 98 -7.82 -5.29 -4.00
CA ASN A 98 -8.81 -4.69 -4.90
C ASN A 98 -10.05 -5.57 -5.10
N VAL A 99 -9.89 -6.89 -5.05
CA VAL A 99 -10.98 -7.84 -5.32
C VAL A 99 -11.70 -8.20 -4.03
N VAL A 100 -12.99 -7.83 -3.97
CA VAL A 100 -13.86 -8.15 -2.84
C VAL A 100 -14.05 -9.67 -2.74
N GLY A 101 -13.92 -10.21 -1.52
CA GLY A 101 -14.10 -11.63 -1.25
C GLY A 101 -12.99 -12.53 -1.77
N SER A 102 -11.83 -11.96 -2.16
CA SER A 102 -10.65 -12.75 -2.53
C SER A 102 -10.12 -13.57 -1.35
N SER A 103 -9.26 -14.56 -1.63
CA SER A 103 -8.71 -15.45 -0.61
C SER A 103 -7.94 -14.70 0.47
N VAL A 104 -7.10 -13.73 0.07
CA VAL A 104 -6.38 -12.86 1.01
C VAL A 104 -7.37 -12.06 1.87
N ALA A 105 -8.43 -11.50 1.27
CA ALA A 105 -9.44 -10.75 2.01
C ALA A 105 -10.19 -11.61 3.04
N ARG A 106 -10.57 -12.82 2.66
CA ARG A 106 -11.32 -13.73 3.55
C ARG A 106 -10.49 -14.23 4.73
N GLU A 107 -9.18 -14.39 4.54
CA GLU A 107 -8.29 -14.90 5.57
C GLU A 107 -7.67 -13.81 6.46
N SER A 108 -7.84 -12.54 6.12
CA SER A 108 -7.37 -11.41 6.92
C SER A 108 -8.32 -11.10 8.08
N ASP A 109 -7.78 -10.47 9.13
CA ASP A 109 -8.58 -9.99 10.26
C ASP A 109 -9.27 -8.68 9.92
N ASP A 110 -8.60 -7.84 9.11
CA ASP A 110 -9.12 -6.57 8.59
C ASP A 110 -8.81 -6.44 7.10
N VAL A 111 -9.66 -5.71 6.37
CA VAL A 111 -9.50 -5.52 4.93
C VAL A 111 -9.67 -4.05 4.55
N PHE A 112 -8.72 -3.54 3.77
CA PHE A 112 -8.80 -2.24 3.15
C PHE A 112 -8.89 -2.41 1.63
N TYR A 113 -10.05 -2.13 1.05
CA TYR A 113 -10.27 -2.25 -0.39
C TYR A 113 -9.80 -1.01 -1.13
N THR A 114 -9.01 -1.20 -2.22
CA THR A 114 -8.48 -0.10 -3.03
C THR A 114 -9.52 0.52 -3.96
N TRP A 115 -10.59 -0.21 -4.30
CA TRP A 115 -11.66 0.21 -5.19
C TRP A 115 -11.21 0.73 -6.56
N ALA A 116 -10.08 0.21 -7.08
CA ALA A 116 -9.53 0.60 -8.38
C ALA A 116 -10.37 0.12 -9.58
N GLY A 117 -11.38 -0.70 -9.33
CA GLY A 117 -12.10 -1.41 -10.39
C GLY A 117 -11.22 -2.49 -11.05
N PRO A 118 -11.69 -3.13 -12.15
CA PRO A 118 -10.92 -4.16 -12.83
C PRO A 118 -9.59 -3.64 -13.37
N GLU A 119 -8.48 -4.28 -13.01
CA GLU A 119 -7.16 -4.03 -13.58
C GLU A 119 -6.90 -5.06 -14.69
N ILE A 120 -6.75 -4.59 -15.91
CA ILE A 120 -6.57 -5.45 -17.10
C ILE A 120 -5.09 -5.54 -17.47
N ALA A 121 -4.29 -4.53 -17.14
CA ALA A 121 -2.87 -4.49 -17.46
C ALA A 121 -2.07 -5.40 -16.51
N VAL A 122 -1.23 -6.27 -17.09
CA VAL A 122 -0.28 -7.07 -16.31
C VAL A 122 0.74 -6.18 -15.59
N ALA A 123 1.26 -5.17 -16.29
CA ALA A 123 2.09 -4.11 -15.71
C ALA A 123 1.18 -3.10 -14.99
N SER A 124 0.76 -3.44 -13.79
CA SER A 124 -0.19 -2.69 -12.96
C SER A 124 -0.01 -1.16 -13.04
N THR A 125 -1.10 -0.44 -13.29
CA THR A 125 -1.12 1.02 -13.40
C THR A 125 -1.97 1.63 -12.29
N LYS A 126 -3.29 1.73 -12.49
CA LYS A 126 -4.24 2.31 -11.52
C LYS A 126 -4.26 1.53 -10.20
N ALA A 127 -4.11 0.21 -10.24
CA ALA A 127 -4.09 -0.61 -9.02
C ALA A 127 -2.88 -0.25 -8.15
N TYR A 128 -1.71 -0.01 -8.74
CA TYR A 128 -0.53 0.45 -8.00
C TYR A 128 -0.76 1.83 -7.36
N THR A 129 -1.29 2.78 -8.13
CA THR A 129 -1.58 4.14 -7.63
C THR A 129 -2.57 4.11 -6.47
N THR A 130 -3.63 3.27 -6.56
CA THR A 130 -4.59 3.14 -5.47
C THR A 130 -4.02 2.45 -4.24
N GLN A 131 -3.09 1.51 -4.41
CA GLN A 131 -2.34 0.92 -3.28
C GLN A 131 -1.49 1.98 -2.56
N LEU A 132 -0.81 2.88 -3.30
CA LEU A 132 -0.10 4.02 -2.70
C LEU A 132 -1.06 4.90 -1.89
N MET A 133 -2.23 5.24 -2.45
CA MET A 133 -3.25 6.03 -1.74
C MET A 133 -3.70 5.35 -0.45
N CYS A 134 -3.90 4.02 -0.46
CA CYS A 134 -4.22 3.26 0.75
C CYS A 134 -3.10 3.35 1.79
N MET A 135 -1.83 3.26 1.39
CA MET A 135 -0.70 3.40 2.32
C MET A 135 -0.65 4.80 2.94
N TYR A 136 -0.85 5.86 2.15
CA TYR A 136 -0.91 7.23 2.68
C TYR A 136 -2.07 7.42 3.66
N MET A 137 -3.28 6.96 3.31
CA MET A 137 -4.46 7.07 4.18
C MET A 137 -4.29 6.28 5.48
N LEU A 138 -3.72 5.06 5.39
CA LEU A 138 -3.44 4.22 6.55
C LEU A 138 -2.44 4.90 7.49
N ALA A 139 -1.33 5.41 6.95
CA ALA A 139 -0.31 6.10 7.73
C ALA A 139 -0.85 7.37 8.43
N LEU A 140 -1.66 8.15 7.71
CA LEU A 140 -2.32 9.34 8.28
C LEU A 140 -3.28 8.98 9.42
N TYR A 141 -4.12 7.97 9.20
CA TYR A 141 -5.08 7.53 10.19
C TYR A 141 -4.38 7.00 11.45
N MET A 142 -3.42 6.08 11.27
CA MET A 142 -2.63 5.55 12.40
C MET A 142 -1.86 6.66 13.13
N GLY A 143 -1.29 7.61 12.39
CA GLY A 143 -0.57 8.74 12.96
C GLY A 143 -1.46 9.66 13.79
N LEU A 144 -2.70 9.90 13.34
CA LEU A 144 -3.70 10.66 14.07
C LEU A 144 -4.13 9.95 15.35
N GLU A 145 -4.48 8.66 15.27
CA GLU A 145 -4.89 7.84 16.42
C GLU A 145 -3.79 7.74 17.48
N LYS A 146 -2.54 7.66 17.06
CA LYS A 146 -1.37 7.63 17.95
C LYS A 146 -1.03 9.02 18.53
N GLY A 147 -1.64 10.08 18.04
CA GLY A 147 -1.31 11.46 18.41
C GLY A 147 0.02 11.97 17.85
N ALA A 148 0.63 11.25 16.91
CA ALA A 148 1.86 11.65 16.23
C ALA A 148 1.61 12.65 15.09
N VAL A 149 0.37 12.75 14.62
CA VAL A 149 -0.10 13.69 13.59
C VAL A 149 -1.23 14.51 14.17
N THR A 150 -1.18 15.85 13.99
CA THR A 150 -2.26 16.73 14.41
C THR A 150 -3.47 16.66 13.48
N LYS A 151 -4.65 17.01 14.00
CA LYS A 151 -5.87 17.06 13.19
C LYS A 151 -5.75 18.01 12.01
N ASP A 152 -5.12 19.18 12.20
CA ASP A 152 -4.92 20.16 11.14
C ASP A 152 -4.03 19.62 10.02
N TYR A 153 -2.95 18.90 10.35
CA TYR A 153 -2.11 18.24 9.38
C TYR A 153 -2.88 17.16 8.60
N TYR A 154 -3.65 16.33 9.31
CA TYR A 154 -4.51 15.32 8.70
C TYR A 154 -5.50 15.93 7.71
N ASP A 155 -6.23 16.96 8.12
CA ASP A 155 -7.24 17.61 7.28
C ASP A 155 -6.60 18.33 6.07
N GLY A 156 -5.42 18.93 6.25
CA GLY A 156 -4.61 19.48 5.17
C GLY A 156 -4.24 18.45 4.14
N PHE A 157 -3.69 17.34 4.58
CA PHE A 157 -3.28 16.25 3.69
C PHE A 157 -4.46 15.64 2.93
N ILE A 158 -5.61 15.47 3.58
CA ILE A 158 -6.84 14.97 2.90
C ILE A 158 -7.31 15.96 1.82
N ARG A 159 -7.20 17.29 2.06
CA ARG A 159 -7.50 18.29 1.01
C ARG A 159 -6.54 18.13 -0.17
N ASP A 160 -5.24 18.01 0.08
CA ASP A 160 -4.23 17.83 -0.98
C ASP A 160 -4.48 16.56 -1.80
N LEU A 161 -4.86 15.46 -1.15
CA LEU A 161 -5.23 14.21 -1.85
C LEU A 161 -6.46 14.41 -2.75
N LYS A 162 -7.46 15.15 -2.30
CA LYS A 162 -8.66 15.46 -3.10
C LYS A 162 -8.37 16.37 -4.29
N ASP A 163 -7.32 17.18 -4.23
CA ASP A 163 -6.90 18.08 -5.31
C ASP A 163 -6.08 17.36 -6.40
N ILE A 164 -5.59 16.15 -6.14
CA ILE A 164 -4.76 15.41 -7.11
C ILE A 164 -5.43 15.27 -8.47
N PRO A 165 -6.73 14.89 -8.61
CA PRO A 165 -7.35 14.76 -9.92
C PRO A 165 -7.29 16.06 -10.74
N SER A 166 -7.60 17.20 -10.13
CA SER A 166 -7.55 18.49 -10.80
C SER A 166 -6.13 18.88 -11.25
N LYS A 167 -5.13 18.59 -10.40
CA LYS A 167 -3.71 18.80 -10.73
C LYS A 167 -3.27 17.89 -11.89
N MET A 168 -3.76 16.66 -11.92
CA MET A 168 -3.49 15.72 -13.02
C MET A 168 -4.12 16.18 -14.34
N GLU A 169 -5.37 16.69 -14.30
CA GLU A 169 -6.01 17.27 -15.50
C GLU A 169 -5.21 18.46 -16.05
N GLU A 170 -4.69 19.31 -15.18
CA GLU A 170 -3.82 20.41 -15.58
C GLU A 170 -2.50 19.90 -16.18
N PHE A 171 -1.88 18.89 -15.57
CA PHE A 171 -0.66 18.25 -16.07
C PHE A 171 -0.88 17.66 -17.48
N PHE A 172 -2.02 17.02 -17.75
CA PHE A 172 -2.31 16.43 -19.06
C PHE A 172 -2.39 17.47 -20.19
N LYS A 173 -2.61 18.76 -19.90
CA LYS A 173 -2.50 19.82 -20.91
C LYS A 173 -1.08 19.94 -21.49
N LYS A 174 -0.07 19.39 -20.78
CA LYS A 174 1.32 19.33 -21.25
C LYS A 174 1.64 18.07 -22.07
N ALA A 175 0.70 17.15 -22.24
CA ALA A 175 0.91 15.89 -22.98
C ALA A 175 1.49 16.09 -24.40
N PRO A 176 1.08 17.10 -25.20
CA PRO A 176 1.69 17.35 -26.51
C PRO A 176 3.18 17.66 -26.46
N GLN A 177 3.65 18.32 -25.39
CA GLN A 177 5.08 18.62 -25.20
C GLN A 177 5.87 17.35 -24.86
N ILE A 178 5.27 16.45 -24.08
CA ILE A 178 5.86 15.16 -23.72
C ILE A 178 5.93 14.26 -24.97
N GLU A 179 4.88 14.26 -25.79
CA GLU A 179 4.85 13.53 -27.06
C GLU A 179 5.99 14.00 -27.99
N GLU A 180 6.20 15.30 -28.12
CA GLU A 180 7.28 15.84 -28.97
C GLU A 180 8.67 15.42 -28.41
N LEU A 181 8.87 15.50 -27.09
CA LEU A 181 10.10 15.04 -26.45
C LEU A 181 10.30 13.53 -26.69
N SER A 182 9.26 12.71 -26.61
CA SER A 182 9.36 11.27 -26.81
C SER A 182 9.87 10.90 -28.21
N LYS A 183 9.59 11.72 -29.24
CA LYS A 183 10.11 11.52 -30.61
C LYS A 183 11.63 11.62 -30.69
N THR A 184 12.26 12.34 -29.79
CA THR A 184 13.72 12.46 -29.72
C THR A 184 14.36 11.29 -28.98
N LEU A 185 13.59 10.61 -28.12
CA LEU A 185 14.11 9.58 -27.20
C LEU A 185 13.83 8.15 -27.68
N TYR A 186 12.83 7.92 -28.54
CA TYR A 186 12.38 6.55 -28.86
C TYR A 186 13.40 5.69 -29.60
N ASN A 187 14.40 6.32 -30.25
CA ASN A 187 15.50 5.63 -30.92
C ASN A 187 16.70 5.33 -30.00
N LEU A 188 16.66 5.77 -28.74
CA LEU A 188 17.73 5.53 -27.81
C LEU A 188 17.74 4.07 -27.34
N SER A 189 18.97 3.53 -27.13
CA SER A 189 19.11 2.21 -26.53
C SER A 189 18.85 2.26 -25.01
N LEU A 190 18.64 1.08 -24.39
CA LEU A 190 18.46 0.97 -22.94
C LEU A 190 19.56 1.63 -22.11
N ILE A 191 20.81 1.62 -22.62
CA ILE A 191 21.94 2.28 -21.95
C ILE A 191 21.72 3.79 -21.89
N HIS A 192 21.25 4.40 -22.96
CA HIS A 192 21.01 5.87 -23.01
C HIS A 192 19.72 6.29 -22.28
N ILE A 193 18.80 5.36 -22.04
CA ILE A 193 17.56 5.63 -21.30
C ILE A 193 17.78 5.56 -19.79
N SER A 194 18.78 4.82 -19.32
CA SER A 194 19.05 4.61 -17.89
C SER A 194 20.09 5.57 -17.30
N GLU A 195 20.75 6.40 -18.10
CA GLU A 195 21.62 7.49 -17.67
C GLU A 195 20.84 8.81 -17.51
#